data_a54ba910af9acf0dcfda657ef200db1c
#
_entry.id   a54ba910af9acf0dcfda657ef200db1c
#
_cell.length_a   1.000
_cell.length_b   1.000
_cell.length_c   1.000
_cell.angle_alpha   90.00
_cell.angle_beta   90.00
_cell.angle_gamma   90.00
#
_symmetry.space_group_name_H-M   'P 1'
#
loop_
_entity.id
_entity.type
_entity.pdbx_description
1 polymer ?
#
loop_
_entity_poly.entity_id
_entity_poly.type
_entity_poly.pdbx_seq_one_letter_code
_entity_poly.pdbx_strand_id
1 'polypeptide(L)'
;FHFDFSRDIGTPNAVDVGPHALHGEVINLPTRAVMSSQWDGSTFDWTQHPAHYAAIHFHDDDLYDCDWHTDFTIKIPDDFRSGVYGVRLKTTEGDEDMIPFFVTAPLGAPQSRIAVLIPTFTYTVYANIARGNTNDEWRQTVREWQAWPWNADDHPEYGLSTYNLHSDGSGIAYSSRRRPIITMRSATVCYPGVPGSGLRH
;
A
#
# COMPACT_ATOMS: atom_id res chain seq x y z
N PHE A 1 0.94 32.81 -1.91
CA PHE A 1 0.72 31.64 -2.79
C PHE A 1 -0.77 31.39 -2.99
N HIS A 2 -1.10 30.78 -4.13
CA HIS A 2 -2.45 30.37 -4.48
C HIS A 2 -2.38 29.01 -5.17
N PHE A 3 -2.62 27.94 -4.43
CA PHE A 3 -2.61 26.58 -4.97
C PHE A 3 -3.90 26.29 -5.75
N ASP A 4 -3.74 25.78 -6.97
CA ASP A 4 -4.81 25.28 -7.82
C ASP A 4 -4.74 23.75 -7.86
N PHE A 5 -5.55 23.10 -7.04
CA PHE A 5 -5.59 21.64 -6.91
C PHE A 5 -6.31 20.92 -8.06
N SER A 6 -6.86 21.67 -9.03
CA SER A 6 -7.35 21.10 -10.28
C SER A 6 -6.22 20.74 -11.26
N ARG A 7 -4.98 21.17 -10.96
CA ARG A 7 -3.80 20.93 -11.77
C ARG A 7 -2.99 19.76 -11.20
N ASP A 8 -2.38 19.02 -12.10
CA ASP A 8 -1.50 17.89 -11.76
C ASP A 8 -2.13 16.89 -10.77
N ILE A 9 -3.43 16.68 -10.85
CA ILE A 9 -4.21 15.86 -9.91
C ILE A 9 -3.59 14.46 -9.72
N GLY A 10 -3.07 13.85 -10.79
CA GLY A 10 -2.45 12.51 -10.75
C GLY A 10 -1.00 12.49 -10.24
N THR A 11 -0.51 13.58 -9.66
CA THR A 11 0.87 13.71 -9.18
C THR A 11 0.92 14.25 -7.74
N PRO A 12 2.05 14.20 -7.04
CA PRO A 12 2.19 14.84 -5.74
C PRO A 12 2.31 16.36 -5.81
N ASN A 13 2.37 16.97 -7.01
CA ASN A 13 2.58 18.40 -7.13
C ASN A 13 1.36 19.21 -6.64
N ALA A 14 1.62 20.27 -5.90
CA ALA A 14 0.68 21.33 -5.59
C ALA A 14 1.07 22.59 -6.37
N VAL A 15 0.32 22.88 -7.43
CA VAL A 15 0.68 23.96 -8.37
C VAL A 15 0.25 25.32 -7.80
N ASP A 16 1.22 26.19 -7.50
CA ASP A 16 0.95 27.60 -7.18
C ASP A 16 0.73 28.40 -8.47
N VAL A 17 -0.44 28.97 -8.62
CA VAL A 17 -0.81 29.88 -9.71
C VAL A 17 -0.69 31.36 -9.32
N GLY A 18 -0.15 31.63 -8.14
CA GLY A 18 0.17 32.97 -7.67
C GLY A 18 1.37 33.59 -8.42
N PRO A 19 1.66 34.86 -8.16
CA PRO A 19 2.66 35.62 -8.93
C PRO A 19 4.10 35.14 -8.74
N HIS A 20 4.36 34.33 -7.73
CA HIS A 20 5.71 33.87 -7.39
C HIS A 20 5.96 32.40 -7.76
N ALA A 21 4.94 31.66 -8.23
CA ALA A 21 5.01 30.25 -8.60
C ALA A 21 5.72 29.37 -7.54
N LEU A 22 5.34 29.53 -6.28
CA LEU A 22 5.89 28.77 -5.14
C LEU A 22 5.22 27.40 -5.05
N HIS A 23 5.52 26.54 -6.04
CA HIS A 23 4.98 25.19 -6.09
C HIS A 23 5.34 24.39 -4.84
N GLY A 24 4.45 23.48 -4.44
CA GLY A 24 4.64 22.58 -3.33
C GLY A 24 4.52 21.11 -3.75
N GLU A 25 4.69 20.24 -2.78
CA GLU A 25 4.46 18.81 -2.91
C GLU A 25 3.58 18.34 -1.76
N VAL A 26 2.59 17.50 -2.06
CA VAL A 26 1.78 16.84 -1.03
C VAL A 26 2.52 15.60 -0.55
N ILE A 27 2.63 15.47 0.76
CA ILE A 27 3.36 14.38 1.41
C ILE A 27 2.38 13.23 1.70
N ASN A 28 2.89 11.99 1.67
CA ASN A 28 2.17 10.76 2.00
C ASN A 28 0.93 10.45 1.15
N LEU A 29 0.83 11.02 -0.05
CA LEU A 29 -0.25 10.74 -1.01
C LEU A 29 -1.66 10.91 -0.41
N PRO A 30 -2.06 12.09 0.04
CA PRO A 30 -3.43 12.34 0.46
C PRO A 30 -4.40 12.09 -0.69
N THR A 31 -5.67 11.85 -0.39
CA THR A 31 -6.67 11.60 -1.42
C THR A 31 -6.85 12.81 -2.31
N ARG A 32 -6.47 12.68 -3.58
CA ARG A 32 -6.64 13.66 -4.66
C ARG A 32 -7.96 13.42 -5.40
N ALA A 33 -8.31 14.31 -6.29
CA ALA A 33 -9.57 14.25 -7.06
C ALA A 33 -10.82 14.17 -6.17
N VAL A 34 -10.81 14.86 -5.05
CA VAL A 34 -11.99 15.01 -4.20
C VAL A 34 -12.90 16.09 -4.81
N MET A 35 -14.21 15.86 -4.75
CA MET A 35 -15.20 16.79 -5.27
C MET A 35 -15.05 18.18 -4.63
N SER A 36 -14.93 19.20 -5.47
CA SER A 36 -14.85 20.60 -5.07
C SER A 36 -16.24 21.25 -5.01
N SER A 37 -16.27 22.50 -4.58
CA SER A 37 -17.51 23.32 -4.62
C SER A 37 -18.05 23.57 -6.03
N GLN A 38 -17.28 23.27 -7.07
CA GLN A 38 -17.70 23.40 -8.47
C GLN A 38 -18.32 22.12 -9.05
N TRP A 39 -18.32 21.03 -8.28
CA TRP A 39 -18.91 19.78 -8.74
C TRP A 39 -20.42 19.87 -8.87
N ASP A 40 -20.95 19.56 -10.05
CA ASP A 40 -22.36 19.67 -10.41
C ASP A 40 -23.03 18.32 -10.76
N GLY A 41 -22.27 17.20 -10.61
CA GLY A 41 -22.77 15.87 -10.92
C GLY A 41 -22.78 15.49 -12.40
N SER A 42 -22.27 16.34 -13.29
CA SER A 42 -22.27 16.10 -14.75
C SER A 42 -21.30 15.00 -15.17
N THR A 43 -20.24 14.73 -14.40
CA THR A 43 -19.26 13.68 -14.69
C THR A 43 -18.64 13.13 -13.41
N PHE A 44 -18.28 11.84 -13.43
CA PHE A 44 -17.51 11.14 -12.39
C PHE A 44 -16.06 10.88 -12.82
N ASP A 45 -15.61 11.53 -13.89
CA ASP A 45 -14.24 11.44 -14.41
C ASP A 45 -13.52 12.77 -14.28
N TRP A 46 -12.63 12.86 -13.28
CA TRP A 46 -11.84 14.04 -13.00
C TRP A 46 -10.95 14.49 -14.20
N THR A 47 -10.58 13.54 -15.08
CA THR A 47 -9.76 13.88 -16.26
C THR A 47 -10.51 14.72 -17.28
N GLN A 48 -11.84 14.63 -17.31
CA GLN A 48 -12.69 15.40 -18.20
C GLN A 48 -13.03 16.81 -17.64
N HIS A 49 -13.19 16.90 -16.32
CA HIS A 49 -13.54 18.15 -15.64
C HIS A 49 -12.72 18.33 -14.34
N PRO A 50 -11.40 18.64 -14.45
CA PRO A 50 -10.53 18.73 -13.28
C PRO A 50 -11.01 19.76 -12.23
N ALA A 51 -11.65 20.84 -12.65
CA ALA A 51 -12.16 21.86 -11.73
C ALA A 51 -13.24 21.34 -10.76
N HIS A 52 -14.00 20.32 -11.18
CA HIS A 52 -14.98 19.65 -10.32
C HIS A 52 -14.33 18.83 -9.20
N TYR A 53 -13.04 18.50 -9.33
CA TYR A 53 -12.28 17.62 -8.46
C TYR A 53 -11.04 18.32 -7.88
N ALA A 54 -11.17 19.62 -7.63
CA ALA A 54 -10.08 20.49 -7.19
C ALA A 54 -9.92 20.54 -5.66
N ALA A 55 -10.30 19.48 -4.94
CA ALA A 55 -10.08 19.37 -3.50
C ALA A 55 -9.12 18.23 -3.17
N ILE A 56 -8.50 18.31 -2.00
CA ILE A 56 -7.64 17.29 -1.42
C ILE A 56 -8.19 16.95 -0.04
N HIS A 57 -8.31 15.68 0.27
CA HIS A 57 -8.61 15.20 1.61
C HIS A 57 -7.31 14.68 2.24
N PHE A 58 -6.83 15.36 3.26
CA PHE A 58 -5.69 14.96 4.06
C PHE A 58 -6.17 14.15 5.27
N HIS A 59 -5.47 13.09 5.59
CA HIS A 59 -5.74 12.27 6.76
C HIS A 59 -4.49 12.25 7.65
N ASP A 60 -4.66 12.05 8.94
CA ASP A 60 -3.57 11.96 9.91
C ASP A 60 -2.78 10.64 9.79
N ASP A 61 -3.36 9.65 9.10
CA ASP A 61 -2.81 8.33 8.83
C ASP A 61 -2.48 8.10 7.33
N ASP A 62 -2.43 9.17 6.52
CA ASP A 62 -1.90 9.07 5.15
C ASP A 62 -0.44 8.58 5.17
N LEU A 63 -0.13 7.53 4.40
CA LEU A 63 1.19 6.93 4.38
C LEU A 63 1.61 6.49 2.98
N TYR A 64 2.75 7.02 2.51
CA TYR A 64 3.40 6.58 1.28
C TYR A 64 4.69 5.83 1.53
N ASP A 65 5.56 6.35 2.38
CA ASP A 65 6.87 5.80 2.70
C ASP A 65 7.07 5.81 4.22
N CYS A 66 7.46 4.69 4.78
CA CYS A 66 7.81 4.61 6.20
C CYS A 66 9.19 5.21 6.50
N ASP A 67 9.92 5.66 5.48
CA ASP A 67 11.28 6.25 5.58
C ASP A 67 12.30 5.41 6.37
N TRP A 68 12.13 4.08 6.33
CA TRP A 68 13.04 3.19 7.00
C TRP A 68 14.40 3.14 6.30
N HIS A 69 15.45 3.15 7.09
CA HIS A 69 16.80 2.94 6.57
C HIS A 69 16.95 1.54 5.99
N THR A 70 17.76 1.43 4.93
CA THR A 70 18.08 0.13 4.34
C THR A 70 19.02 -0.64 5.24
N ASP A 71 18.57 -1.76 5.81
CA ASP A 71 19.39 -2.62 6.67
C ASP A 71 20.40 -3.44 5.86
N PHE A 72 19.96 -3.98 4.71
CA PHE A 72 20.81 -4.76 3.81
C PHE A 72 20.33 -4.68 2.37
N THR A 73 21.25 -4.94 1.44
CA THR A 73 20.96 -4.98 0.00
C THR A 73 21.38 -6.33 -0.56
N ILE A 74 20.50 -6.96 -1.34
CA ILE A 74 20.78 -8.20 -2.06
C ILE A 74 20.91 -7.89 -3.54
N LYS A 75 22.09 -8.16 -4.11
CA LYS A 75 22.27 -8.14 -5.56
C LYS A 75 21.85 -9.49 -6.14
N ILE A 76 20.84 -9.49 -7.01
CA ILE A 76 20.44 -10.70 -7.71
C ILE A 76 21.50 -11.02 -8.76
N PRO A 77 22.08 -12.26 -8.77
CA PRO A 77 23.03 -12.68 -9.80
C PRO A 77 22.40 -12.73 -11.20
N ASP A 78 23.20 -12.47 -12.24
CA ASP A 78 22.72 -12.41 -13.63
C ASP A 78 22.25 -13.78 -14.15
N ASP A 79 22.75 -14.88 -13.57
CA ASP A 79 22.39 -16.25 -13.89
C ASP A 79 21.21 -16.80 -13.06
N PHE A 80 20.60 -15.94 -12.22
CA PHE A 80 19.49 -16.36 -11.39
C PHE A 80 18.26 -16.68 -12.25
N ARG A 81 17.65 -17.82 -11.98
CA ARG A 81 16.45 -18.23 -12.73
C ARG A 81 15.25 -17.41 -12.32
N SER A 82 14.33 -17.20 -13.26
CA SER A 82 13.02 -16.64 -12.90
C SER A 82 12.26 -17.56 -11.95
N GLY A 83 11.61 -16.99 -10.93
CA GLY A 83 10.92 -17.75 -9.92
C GLY A 83 10.51 -16.92 -8.70
N VAL A 84 9.94 -17.61 -7.73
CA VAL A 84 9.60 -17.06 -6.41
C VAL A 84 10.68 -17.45 -5.43
N TYR A 85 11.19 -16.49 -4.71
CA TYR A 85 12.27 -16.63 -3.75
C TYR A 85 11.88 -16.01 -2.41
N GLY A 86 12.64 -16.33 -1.38
CA GLY A 86 12.48 -15.73 -0.06
C GLY A 86 13.81 -15.43 0.60
N VAL A 87 13.91 -14.27 1.21
CA VAL A 87 14.98 -13.96 2.14
C VAL A 87 14.58 -14.48 3.51
N ARG A 88 15.28 -15.48 3.99
CA ARG A 88 15.07 -16.04 5.32
C ARG A 88 15.88 -15.24 6.34
N LEU A 89 15.21 -14.58 7.22
CA LEU A 89 15.80 -13.86 8.34
C LEU A 89 15.80 -14.77 9.57
N LYS A 90 16.88 -14.73 10.34
CA LYS A 90 17.01 -15.42 11.63
C LYS A 90 17.64 -14.49 12.63
N THR A 91 17.05 -14.39 13.82
CA THR A 91 17.67 -13.73 14.96
C THR A 91 18.61 -14.69 15.69
N THR A 92 19.47 -14.13 16.52
CA THR A 92 20.33 -14.91 17.43
C THR A 92 19.54 -15.69 18.48
N GLU A 93 18.30 -15.24 18.74
CA GLU A 93 17.38 -15.84 19.73
C GLU A 93 16.55 -16.98 19.14
N GLY A 94 16.64 -17.17 17.81
CA GLY A 94 15.99 -18.27 17.09
C GLY A 94 14.70 -17.93 16.39
N ASP A 95 14.26 -16.67 16.43
CA ASP A 95 13.11 -16.22 15.66
C ASP A 95 13.42 -16.22 14.17
N GLU A 96 12.43 -16.54 13.36
CA GLU A 96 12.56 -16.59 11.91
C GLU A 96 11.45 -15.79 11.22
N ASP A 97 11.83 -15.18 10.11
CA ASP A 97 10.89 -14.56 9.18
C ASP A 97 11.30 -14.79 7.73
N MET A 98 10.37 -14.63 6.81
CA MET A 98 10.58 -14.83 5.38
C MET A 98 10.04 -13.66 4.58
N ILE A 99 10.91 -12.97 3.84
CA ILE A 99 10.53 -11.89 2.94
C ILE A 99 10.46 -12.45 1.51
N PRO A 100 9.27 -12.65 0.92
CA PRO A 100 9.16 -13.16 -0.44
C PRO A 100 9.51 -12.09 -1.48
N PHE A 101 10.14 -12.51 -2.58
CA PHE A 101 10.38 -11.67 -3.75
C PHE A 101 10.32 -12.47 -5.04
N PHE A 102 10.16 -11.77 -6.17
CA PHE A 102 10.02 -12.38 -7.48
C PHE A 102 11.18 -11.99 -8.39
N VAL A 103 11.77 -12.99 -9.03
CA VAL A 103 12.76 -12.77 -10.09
C VAL A 103 12.08 -13.04 -11.42
N THR A 104 12.10 -12.06 -12.32
CA THR A 104 11.54 -12.18 -13.66
C THR A 104 12.63 -12.57 -14.66
N ALA A 105 12.25 -13.27 -15.73
CA ALA A 105 13.16 -13.44 -16.87
C ALA A 105 13.46 -12.07 -17.50
N PRO A 106 14.66 -11.89 -18.07
CA PRO A 106 14.98 -10.68 -18.85
C PRO A 106 13.96 -10.46 -19.97
N LEU A 107 13.63 -9.20 -20.26
CA LEU A 107 12.71 -8.86 -21.34
C LEU A 107 13.22 -9.43 -22.67
N GLY A 108 12.33 -10.12 -23.40
CA GLY A 108 12.64 -10.73 -24.68
C GLY A 108 13.46 -12.03 -24.62
N ALA A 109 13.84 -12.49 -23.42
CA ALA A 109 14.61 -13.71 -23.22
C ALA A 109 13.88 -14.70 -22.28
N PRO A 110 12.81 -15.37 -22.73
CA PRO A 110 12.06 -16.30 -21.90
C PRO A 110 12.93 -17.49 -21.49
N GLN A 111 12.88 -17.85 -20.19
CA GLN A 111 13.64 -18.96 -19.62
C GLN A 111 12.83 -20.25 -19.50
N SER A 112 11.51 -20.18 -19.70
CA SER A 112 10.59 -21.30 -19.51
C SER A 112 9.48 -21.32 -20.56
N ARG A 113 8.93 -22.49 -20.83
CA ARG A 113 7.78 -22.68 -21.73
C ARG A 113 6.45 -22.29 -21.09
N ILE A 114 6.41 -22.17 -19.78
CA ILE A 114 5.24 -21.81 -18.98
C ILE A 114 5.58 -20.52 -18.26
N ALA A 115 4.70 -19.52 -18.36
CA ALA A 115 4.79 -18.27 -17.60
C ALA A 115 3.74 -18.25 -16.49
N VAL A 116 4.11 -17.69 -15.33
CA VAL A 116 3.18 -17.41 -14.22
C VAL A 116 3.06 -15.90 -14.11
N LEU A 117 1.84 -15.41 -14.21
CA LEU A 117 1.54 -14.01 -13.95
C LEU A 117 1.25 -13.83 -12.45
N ILE A 118 2.16 -13.17 -11.75
CA ILE A 118 1.99 -12.87 -10.33
C ILE A 118 1.18 -11.57 -10.18
N PRO A 119 0.04 -11.60 -9.48
CA PRO A 119 -0.84 -10.42 -9.34
C PRO A 119 -0.31 -9.45 -8.28
N THR A 120 0.89 -8.91 -8.46
CA THR A 120 1.57 -8.04 -7.48
C THR A 120 0.79 -6.75 -7.20
N PHE A 121 -0.01 -6.28 -8.17
CA PHE A 121 -0.92 -5.15 -7.95
C PHE A 121 -1.99 -5.50 -6.93
N THR A 122 -2.64 -6.67 -7.07
CA THR A 122 -3.62 -7.17 -6.11
C THR A 122 -3.01 -7.30 -4.70
N TYR A 123 -1.79 -7.83 -4.60
CA TYR A 123 -1.09 -7.92 -3.30
C TYR A 123 -0.89 -6.54 -2.67
N THR A 124 -0.57 -5.52 -3.46
CA THR A 124 -0.39 -4.15 -2.95
C THR A 124 -1.72 -3.55 -2.49
N VAL A 125 -2.80 -3.78 -3.21
CA VAL A 125 -4.16 -3.29 -2.89
C VAL A 125 -4.66 -3.91 -1.58
N TYR A 126 -4.45 -5.21 -1.39
CA TYR A 126 -4.86 -5.94 -0.18
C TYR A 126 -3.86 -5.88 0.98
N ALA A 127 -2.65 -5.33 0.73
CA ALA A 127 -1.60 -5.28 1.73
C ALA A 127 -2.10 -4.68 3.05
N ASN A 128 -1.78 -5.36 4.15
CA ASN A 128 -2.12 -4.96 5.51
C ASN A 128 -3.62 -4.78 5.77
N ILE A 129 -4.45 -5.65 5.18
CA ILE A 129 -5.88 -5.63 5.48
C ILE A 129 -6.13 -5.91 6.96
N ALA A 130 -6.66 -4.91 7.65
CA ALA A 130 -7.02 -4.96 9.06
C ALA A 130 -8.52 -5.27 9.18
N ARG A 131 -8.86 -6.44 9.70
CA ARG A 131 -10.26 -6.87 9.77
C ARG A 131 -11.04 -6.17 10.86
N GLY A 132 -10.38 -5.75 11.93
CA GLY A 132 -10.97 -5.02 13.04
C GLY A 132 -11.08 -3.51 12.83
N ASN A 133 -10.55 -2.97 11.73
CA ASN A 133 -10.56 -1.53 11.45
C ASN A 133 -11.98 -0.95 11.31
N THR A 134 -12.92 -1.74 10.82
CA THR A 134 -14.32 -1.33 10.59
C THR A 134 -15.28 -1.78 11.67
N ASN A 135 -14.84 -2.64 12.61
CA ASN A 135 -15.72 -3.28 13.57
C ASN A 135 -14.95 -3.82 14.79
N ASP A 136 -15.27 -3.34 16.00
CA ASP A 136 -14.62 -3.75 17.24
C ASP A 136 -14.81 -5.24 17.57
N GLU A 137 -15.93 -5.85 17.17
CA GLU A 137 -16.18 -7.28 17.35
C GLU A 137 -15.17 -8.12 16.54
N TRP A 138 -14.83 -7.68 15.33
CA TRP A 138 -13.78 -8.31 14.53
C TRP A 138 -12.39 -8.16 15.16
N ARG A 139 -12.10 -7.05 15.80
CA ARG A 139 -10.83 -6.83 16.50
C ARG A 139 -10.63 -7.84 17.62
N GLN A 140 -11.68 -8.13 18.39
CA GLN A 140 -11.66 -9.17 19.41
C GLN A 140 -11.49 -10.57 18.76
N THR A 141 -12.23 -10.86 17.71
CA THR A 141 -12.15 -12.12 16.96
C THR A 141 -10.74 -12.40 16.44
N VAL A 142 -10.07 -11.39 15.86
CA VAL A 142 -8.68 -11.50 15.36
C VAL A 142 -7.71 -11.86 16.50
N ARG A 143 -7.90 -11.30 17.70
CA ARG A 143 -7.11 -11.66 18.89
C ARG A 143 -7.38 -13.09 19.35
N GLU A 144 -8.63 -13.53 19.36
CA GLU A 144 -9.00 -14.91 19.69
C GLU A 144 -8.39 -15.92 18.70
N TRP A 145 -8.19 -15.53 17.46
CA TRP A 145 -7.49 -16.32 16.45
C TRP A 145 -5.97 -16.38 16.66
N GLN A 146 -5.45 -15.69 17.65
CA GLN A 146 -4.01 -15.59 17.91
C GLN A 146 -3.22 -14.99 16.73
N ALA A 147 -3.85 -14.10 16.00
CA ALA A 147 -3.19 -13.39 14.89
C ALA A 147 -2.15 -12.37 15.37
N TRP A 148 -2.23 -11.96 16.62
CA TRP A 148 -1.24 -11.10 17.26
C TRP A 148 0.10 -11.86 17.43
N PRO A 149 1.29 -11.21 17.25
CA PRO A 149 1.52 -9.78 17.00
C PRO A 149 1.60 -9.41 15.51
N TRP A 150 1.25 -10.28 14.60
CA TRP A 150 1.52 -10.17 13.18
C TRP A 150 0.29 -9.82 12.34
N ASN A 151 -0.69 -9.18 12.95
CA ASN A 151 -1.87 -8.72 12.23
C ASN A 151 -1.86 -7.21 12.01
N ALA A 152 -2.51 -6.75 10.93
CA ALA A 152 -2.53 -5.35 10.57
C ALA A 152 -3.35 -4.48 11.55
N ASP A 153 -4.27 -5.09 12.32
CA ASP A 153 -5.07 -4.36 13.31
C ASP A 153 -4.21 -3.80 14.46
N ASP A 154 -3.07 -4.45 14.75
CA ASP A 154 -2.15 -4.02 15.82
C ASP A 154 -1.02 -3.10 15.28
N HIS A 155 -0.95 -2.89 13.95
CA HIS A 155 0.11 -2.14 13.29
C HIS A 155 -0.43 -1.13 12.26
N PRO A 156 -1.38 -0.24 12.63
CA PRO A 156 -1.90 0.77 11.69
C PRO A 156 -0.82 1.73 11.19
N GLU A 157 0.27 1.90 11.95
CA GLU A 157 1.42 2.72 11.58
C GLU A 157 2.17 2.23 10.34
N TYR A 158 1.94 0.99 9.90
CA TYR A 158 2.49 0.46 8.64
C TYR A 158 1.59 0.73 7.44
N GLY A 159 0.50 1.46 7.64
CA GLY A 159 -0.51 1.75 6.64
C GLY A 159 -1.42 0.57 6.33
N LEU A 160 -2.71 0.83 6.33
CA LEU A 160 -3.74 -0.16 6.11
C LEU A 160 -4.00 -0.40 4.61
N SER A 161 -4.81 -1.40 4.32
CA SER A 161 -5.25 -1.76 2.99
C SER A 161 -6.20 -0.71 2.39
N THR A 162 -6.28 -0.63 1.06
CA THR A 162 -7.35 0.12 0.38
C THR A 162 -8.76 -0.47 0.60
N TYR A 163 -8.89 -1.56 1.33
CA TYR A 163 -10.17 -2.12 1.81
C TYR A 163 -10.52 -1.69 3.24
N ASN A 164 -9.66 -0.87 3.84
CA ASN A 164 -9.88 -0.32 5.18
C ASN A 164 -10.31 1.15 5.12
N LEU A 165 -10.50 1.72 6.28
CA LEU A 165 -10.89 3.11 6.48
C LEU A 165 -9.77 3.87 7.19
N HIS A 166 -9.61 5.14 6.84
CA HIS A 166 -8.84 6.11 7.61
C HIS A 166 -9.45 6.32 9.00
N SER A 167 -8.72 6.97 9.90
CA SER A 167 -9.15 7.28 11.26
C SER A 167 -10.46 8.07 11.31
N ASP A 168 -10.75 8.86 10.28
CA ASP A 168 -11.98 9.66 10.14
C ASP A 168 -13.16 8.88 9.51
N GLY A 169 -12.95 7.60 9.15
CA GLY A 169 -13.95 6.74 8.53
C GLY A 169 -14.08 6.86 7.01
N SER A 170 -13.26 7.67 6.36
CA SER A 170 -13.19 7.73 4.89
C SER A 170 -12.39 6.55 4.33
N GLY A 171 -12.62 6.20 3.05
CA GLY A 171 -11.95 5.06 2.40
C GLY A 171 -10.50 5.36 2.04
N ILE A 172 -9.60 4.40 2.29
CA ILE A 172 -8.19 4.49 1.92
C ILE A 172 -8.06 4.33 0.40
N ALA A 173 -7.59 5.38 -0.28
CA ALA A 173 -7.51 5.45 -1.73
C ALA A 173 -6.17 4.96 -2.30
N TYR A 174 -5.09 4.96 -1.50
CA TYR A 174 -3.74 4.68 -1.94
C TYR A 174 -3.08 3.56 -1.14
N SER A 175 -2.17 2.86 -1.79
CA SER A 175 -1.29 1.87 -1.19
C SER A 175 0.10 1.99 -1.78
N SER A 176 1.13 1.69 -1.00
CA SER A 176 2.52 1.80 -1.39
C SER A 176 3.29 0.51 -1.13
N ARG A 177 4.39 0.31 -1.87
CA ARG A 177 5.40 -0.72 -1.61
C ARG A 177 6.53 -0.25 -0.69
N ARG A 178 6.52 1.02 -0.30
CA ARG A 178 7.51 1.64 0.58
C ARG A 178 7.13 1.55 2.05
N ARG A 179 6.37 0.52 2.39
CA ARG A 179 5.90 0.20 3.73
C ARG A 179 5.98 -1.29 3.98
N PRO A 180 6.06 -1.76 5.22
CA PRO A 180 6.02 -3.19 5.52
C PRO A 180 4.73 -3.82 5.03
N ILE A 181 4.83 -4.98 4.36
CA ILE A 181 3.66 -5.77 3.95
C ILE A 181 3.61 -7.00 4.87
N ILE A 182 3.07 -6.81 6.07
CA ILE A 182 3.03 -7.85 7.11
C ILE A 182 2.09 -8.99 6.77
N THR A 183 1.07 -8.77 5.95
CA THR A 183 0.13 -9.81 5.53
C THR A 183 0.72 -10.82 4.54
N MET A 184 1.88 -10.53 3.95
CA MET A 184 2.62 -11.50 3.11
C MET A 184 3.56 -12.41 3.91
N ARG A 185 3.58 -12.33 5.21
CA ARG A 185 4.42 -13.19 6.08
C ARG A 185 3.80 -14.58 6.23
N SER A 186 4.67 -15.56 6.37
CA SER A 186 4.24 -16.96 6.59
C SER A 186 3.48 -17.19 7.90
N ALA A 187 3.69 -16.34 8.90
CA ALA A 187 3.03 -16.40 10.21
C ALA A 187 1.72 -15.61 10.30
N THR A 188 1.36 -14.82 9.28
CA THR A 188 0.11 -14.07 9.29
C THR A 188 -1.10 -15.00 9.27
N VAL A 189 -2.04 -14.78 10.18
CA VAL A 189 -3.27 -15.57 10.30
C VAL A 189 -4.44 -14.72 9.83
N CYS A 190 -5.02 -15.08 8.70
CA CYS A 190 -6.21 -14.42 8.14
C CYS A 190 -7.52 -15.15 8.47
N TYR A 191 -7.43 -16.44 8.79
CA TYR A 191 -8.59 -17.30 9.12
C TYR A 191 -8.27 -18.22 10.28
N PRO A 192 -9.27 -18.60 11.12
CA PRO A 192 -9.05 -19.46 12.28
C PRO A 192 -8.45 -20.79 11.88
N GLY A 193 -7.47 -21.24 12.64
CA GLY A 193 -6.88 -22.58 12.50
C GLY A 193 -6.02 -22.82 11.26
N VAL A 194 -5.65 -21.77 10.52
CA VAL A 194 -4.81 -21.90 9.32
C VAL A 194 -3.55 -21.04 9.46
N PRO A 195 -2.49 -21.53 10.13
CA PRO A 195 -1.21 -20.84 10.20
C PRO A 195 -0.66 -20.55 8.77
N GLY A 196 -0.06 -19.39 8.58
CA GLY A 196 0.54 -19.03 7.30
C GLY A 196 -0.45 -18.68 6.20
N SER A 197 -1.69 -18.35 6.53
CA SER A 197 -2.73 -17.99 5.55
C SER A 197 -2.46 -16.64 4.85
N GLY A 198 -1.52 -15.84 5.35
CA GLY A 198 -1.19 -14.52 4.78
C GLY A 198 -0.66 -14.54 3.34
N LEU A 199 -0.19 -15.68 2.85
CA LEU A 199 0.25 -15.85 1.45
C LEU A 199 -0.88 -16.26 0.50
N ARG A 200 -2.12 -16.34 0.96
CA ARG A 200 -3.28 -16.82 0.19
C ARG A 200 -4.15 -15.72 -0.38
N HIS A 201 -3.70 -14.48 -0.34
CA HIS A 201 -4.42 -13.34 -0.93
C HIS A 201 -3.87 -12.97 -2.28
#